data_388fb93600778fb75c92ed61bfa8242b
#
_entry.id   388fb93600778fb75c92ed61bfa8242b
#
_cell.length_a   1.000
_cell.length_b   1.000
_cell.length_c   1.000
_cell.angle_alpha   90.00
_cell.angle_beta   90.00
_cell.angle_gamma   90.00
#
_symmetry.space_group_name_H-M   'P 1'
#
loop_
_entity.id
_entity.type
_entity.pdbx_description
1 polymer ?
#
loop_
_entity_poly.entity_id
_entity_poly.type
_entity_poly.pdbx_seq_one_letter_code
_entity_poly.pdbx_strand_id
1 'polypeptide(L)'
;MSTKNAPDGQKRASFIEEARRAQLIECAIETMATLGYAQASLAQIARCAGISKSAITYYFSSKEELIEQVVTAILKDSAASIGPQVAAEASPALQLQAYIRSHVAYISAHLTQMRAIMEIVRNVRTEEGKPRYSAPAAEPVRAALEAVLRKGQQAGEFREFDVRVMAVTIRGAIDALSPYLIANPQVDAKLYAGELVTLFDRATRKA
;
A
#
# COMPACT_ATOMS: atom_id res chain seq x y z
N MET A 1 -34.15 -26.42 -31.09
CA MET A 1 -32.87 -25.72 -31.38
C MET A 1 -32.76 -24.57 -30.42
N SER A 2 -31.99 -24.74 -29.40
CA SER A 2 -31.89 -23.76 -28.30
C SER A 2 -30.50 -23.16 -28.33
N THR A 3 -30.42 -21.88 -28.62
CA THR A 3 -29.15 -21.10 -28.68
C THR A 3 -28.72 -20.73 -27.29
N LYS A 4 -27.71 -21.45 -26.77
CA LYS A 4 -26.89 -21.05 -25.61
C LYS A 4 -25.88 -19.97 -26.06
N ASN A 5 -26.18 -18.69 -25.85
CA ASN A 5 -25.23 -17.60 -26.03
C ASN A 5 -25.35 -16.57 -24.89
N ALA A 6 -25.21 -17.02 -23.63
CA ALA A 6 -25.26 -16.13 -22.47
C ALA A 6 -23.94 -15.95 -21.69
N PRO A 7 -22.87 -16.80 -21.79
CA PRO A 7 -21.71 -16.60 -20.90
C PRO A 7 -20.67 -15.58 -21.40
N ASP A 8 -20.56 -15.32 -22.68
CA ASP A 8 -19.47 -14.49 -23.24
C ASP A 8 -19.76 -12.98 -23.16
N GLY A 9 -21.00 -12.58 -23.42
CA GLY A 9 -21.43 -11.17 -23.30
C GLY A 9 -21.38 -10.65 -21.86
N GLN A 10 -21.74 -11.47 -20.89
CA GLN A 10 -21.78 -11.09 -19.48
C GLN A 10 -20.35 -10.98 -18.89
N LYS A 11 -19.43 -11.86 -19.29
CA LYS A 11 -17.99 -11.77 -18.94
C LYS A 11 -17.34 -10.53 -19.55
N ARG A 12 -17.68 -10.20 -20.78
CA ARG A 12 -17.16 -9.03 -21.48
C ARG A 12 -17.65 -7.71 -20.85
N ALA A 13 -18.93 -7.65 -20.46
CA ALA A 13 -19.48 -6.51 -19.73
C ALA A 13 -18.80 -6.31 -18.37
N SER A 14 -18.63 -7.37 -17.60
CA SER A 14 -17.92 -7.36 -16.32
C SER A 14 -16.46 -6.90 -16.48
N PHE A 15 -15.74 -7.39 -17.49
CA PHE A 15 -14.36 -6.97 -17.76
C PHE A 15 -14.25 -5.47 -18.10
N ILE A 16 -15.18 -4.95 -18.91
CA ILE A 16 -15.22 -3.52 -19.25
C ILE A 16 -15.50 -2.67 -18.01
N GLU A 17 -16.41 -3.13 -17.15
CA GLU A 17 -16.76 -2.46 -15.91
C GLU A 17 -15.56 -2.44 -14.93
N GLU A 18 -14.90 -3.57 -14.73
CA GLU A 18 -13.68 -3.67 -13.90
C GLU A 18 -12.56 -2.78 -14.42
N ALA A 19 -12.30 -2.77 -15.72
CA ALA A 19 -11.30 -1.90 -16.34
C ALA A 19 -11.62 -0.41 -16.12
N ARG A 20 -12.90 -0.04 -16.20
CA ARG A 20 -13.34 1.33 -15.93
C ARG A 20 -13.20 1.70 -14.45
N ARG A 21 -13.54 0.80 -13.52
CA ARG A 21 -13.33 1.02 -12.09
C ARG A 21 -11.84 1.20 -11.79
N ALA A 22 -10.97 0.39 -12.36
CA ALA A 22 -9.51 0.53 -12.22
C ALA A 22 -9.01 1.90 -12.72
N GLN A 23 -9.45 2.34 -13.91
CA GLN A 23 -9.11 3.67 -14.43
C GLN A 23 -9.56 4.80 -13.49
N LEU A 24 -10.74 4.69 -12.90
CA LEU A 24 -11.24 5.70 -11.96
C LEU A 24 -10.44 5.72 -10.65
N ILE A 25 -9.98 4.56 -10.19
CA ILE A 25 -9.08 4.45 -9.03
C ILE A 25 -7.74 5.14 -9.32
N GLU A 26 -7.13 4.91 -10.48
CA GLU A 26 -5.89 5.60 -10.89
C GLU A 26 -6.10 7.11 -10.97
N CYS A 27 -7.18 7.58 -11.59
CA CYS A 27 -7.51 9.00 -11.63
C CYS A 27 -7.74 9.61 -10.23
N ALA A 28 -8.29 8.84 -9.29
CA ALA A 28 -8.44 9.28 -7.91
C ALA A 28 -7.08 9.41 -7.21
N ILE A 29 -6.17 8.46 -7.42
CA ILE A 29 -4.79 8.50 -6.91
C ILE A 29 -4.07 9.76 -7.42
N GLU A 30 -4.07 9.99 -8.73
CA GLU A 30 -3.43 11.15 -9.35
C GLU A 30 -4.03 12.47 -8.85
N THR A 31 -5.37 12.54 -8.77
CA THR A 31 -6.08 13.75 -8.33
C THR A 31 -5.76 14.06 -6.86
N MET A 32 -5.75 13.05 -5.99
CA MET A 32 -5.40 13.23 -4.57
C MET A 32 -3.93 13.59 -4.38
N ALA A 33 -3.03 12.96 -5.13
CA ALA A 33 -1.61 13.25 -5.06
C ALA A 33 -1.25 14.68 -5.52
N THR A 34 -2.03 15.22 -6.47
CA THR A 34 -1.76 16.54 -7.10
C THR A 34 -2.50 17.67 -6.41
N LEU A 35 -3.79 17.49 -6.12
CA LEU A 35 -4.67 18.55 -5.58
C LEU A 35 -4.89 18.45 -4.07
N GLY A 36 -4.49 17.35 -3.45
CA GLY A 36 -4.80 17.02 -2.06
C GLY A 36 -6.21 16.47 -1.87
N TYR A 37 -6.44 15.85 -0.71
CA TYR A 37 -7.70 15.18 -0.36
C TYR A 37 -8.94 16.08 -0.48
N ALA A 38 -8.85 17.33 0.03
CA ALA A 38 -9.98 18.24 0.09
C ALA A 38 -10.52 18.62 -1.30
N GLN A 39 -9.62 18.81 -2.27
CA GLN A 39 -9.98 19.21 -3.63
C GLN A 39 -10.27 18.02 -4.56
N ALA A 40 -9.89 16.80 -4.18
CA ALA A 40 -10.16 15.57 -4.94
C ALA A 40 -11.65 15.17 -4.84
N SER A 41 -12.52 15.92 -5.51
CA SER A 41 -13.95 15.61 -5.62
C SER A 41 -14.24 14.60 -6.71
N LEU A 42 -15.39 13.88 -6.66
CA LEU A 42 -15.83 13.00 -7.74
C LEU A 42 -15.88 13.71 -9.09
N ALA A 43 -16.18 15.02 -9.11
CA ALA A 43 -16.19 15.81 -10.35
C ALA A 43 -14.78 16.02 -10.93
N GLN A 44 -13.77 16.23 -10.08
CA GLN A 44 -12.38 16.35 -10.53
C GLN A 44 -11.82 14.99 -11.01
N ILE A 45 -12.16 13.91 -10.31
CA ILE A 45 -11.76 12.56 -10.70
C ILE A 45 -12.43 12.14 -12.02
N ALA A 46 -13.72 12.45 -12.21
CA ALA A 46 -14.42 12.23 -13.46
C ALA A 46 -13.77 13.00 -14.63
N ARG A 47 -13.35 14.24 -14.38
CA ARG A 47 -12.63 15.07 -15.37
C ARG A 47 -11.29 14.43 -15.75
N CYS A 48 -10.52 13.94 -14.77
CA CYS A 48 -9.27 13.20 -15.01
C CYS A 48 -9.51 11.97 -15.90
N ALA A 49 -10.59 11.23 -15.63
CA ALA A 49 -10.96 10.03 -16.38
C ALA A 49 -11.65 10.31 -17.74
N GLY A 50 -11.90 11.58 -18.08
CA GLY A 50 -12.58 11.96 -19.33
C GLY A 50 -14.06 11.54 -19.39
N ILE A 51 -14.75 11.45 -18.24
CA ILE A 51 -16.18 11.10 -18.15
C ILE A 51 -16.99 12.18 -17.44
N SER A 52 -18.32 12.08 -17.53
CA SER A 52 -19.22 12.99 -16.82
C SER A 52 -19.29 12.68 -15.32
N LYS A 53 -19.66 13.68 -14.50
CA LYS A 53 -19.93 13.47 -13.07
C LYS A 53 -21.03 12.44 -12.81
N SER A 54 -22.06 12.37 -13.67
CA SER A 54 -23.11 11.36 -13.56
C SER A 54 -22.63 9.95 -13.92
N ALA A 55 -21.63 9.82 -14.80
CA ALA A 55 -21.07 8.52 -15.14
C ALA A 55 -20.22 7.94 -13.99
N ILE A 56 -19.47 8.75 -13.24
CA ILE A 56 -18.68 8.23 -12.12
C ILE A 56 -19.58 7.70 -10.98
N THR A 57 -20.76 8.31 -10.75
CA THR A 57 -21.70 7.86 -9.72
C THR A 57 -22.37 6.51 -10.04
N TYR A 58 -22.27 6.04 -11.27
CA TYR A 58 -22.64 4.66 -11.62
C TYR A 58 -21.64 3.65 -11.07
N TYR A 59 -20.34 3.99 -11.03
CA TYR A 59 -19.28 3.10 -10.57
C TYR A 59 -19.02 3.20 -9.06
N PHE A 60 -19.19 4.39 -8.47
CA PHE A 60 -18.92 4.66 -7.06
C PHE A 60 -20.03 5.54 -6.49
N SER A 61 -20.75 5.01 -5.50
CA SER A 61 -21.88 5.69 -4.87
C SER A 61 -21.47 6.93 -4.08
N SER A 62 -20.21 6.96 -3.60
CA SER A 62 -19.67 8.06 -2.82
C SER A 62 -18.15 8.20 -3.00
N LYS A 63 -17.61 9.34 -2.54
CA LYS A 63 -16.16 9.57 -2.46
C LYS A 63 -15.52 8.59 -1.48
N GLU A 64 -16.21 8.26 -0.40
CA GLU A 64 -15.76 7.34 0.65
C GLU A 64 -15.57 5.93 0.09
N GLU A 65 -16.52 5.42 -0.69
CA GLU A 65 -16.39 4.13 -1.38
C GLU A 65 -15.19 4.12 -2.32
N LEU A 66 -15.03 5.17 -3.13
CA LEU A 66 -13.88 5.26 -4.03
C LEU A 66 -12.55 5.27 -3.27
N ILE A 67 -12.47 5.98 -2.15
CA ILE A 67 -11.27 6.02 -1.30
C ILE A 67 -10.95 4.63 -0.73
N GLU A 68 -11.95 3.88 -0.27
CA GLU A 68 -11.74 2.50 0.20
C GLU A 68 -11.15 1.61 -0.90
N GLN A 69 -11.63 1.76 -2.12
CA GLN A 69 -11.09 1.03 -3.27
C GLN A 69 -9.67 1.49 -3.63
N VAL A 70 -9.37 2.79 -3.53
CA VAL A 70 -7.99 3.31 -3.69
C VAL A 70 -7.04 2.68 -2.66
N VAL A 71 -7.40 2.69 -1.39
CA VAL A 71 -6.58 2.09 -0.33
C VAL A 71 -6.40 0.60 -0.56
N THR A 72 -7.48 -0.11 -0.90
CA THR A 72 -7.47 -1.55 -1.18
C THR A 72 -6.56 -1.87 -2.37
N ALA A 73 -6.66 -1.10 -3.46
CA ALA A 73 -5.84 -1.29 -4.65
C ALA A 73 -4.35 -1.11 -4.36
N ILE A 74 -3.96 -0.05 -3.65
CA ILE A 74 -2.56 0.23 -3.30
C ILE A 74 -2.01 -0.86 -2.37
N LEU A 75 -2.77 -1.30 -1.36
CA LEU A 75 -2.36 -2.37 -0.44
C LEU A 75 -2.21 -3.71 -1.17
N LYS A 76 -3.14 -4.04 -2.07
CA LYS A 76 -3.09 -5.27 -2.87
C LYS A 76 -1.87 -5.27 -3.80
N ASP A 77 -1.61 -4.17 -4.49
CA ASP A 77 -0.47 -4.01 -5.39
C ASP A 77 0.86 -4.12 -4.62
N SER A 78 0.99 -3.43 -3.49
CA SER A 78 2.17 -3.54 -2.64
C SER A 78 2.40 -4.95 -2.13
N ALA A 79 1.35 -5.65 -1.68
CA ALA A 79 1.45 -7.02 -1.21
C ALA A 79 1.86 -7.99 -2.33
N ALA A 80 1.32 -7.82 -3.54
CA ALA A 80 1.67 -8.61 -4.72
C ALA A 80 3.14 -8.38 -5.15
N SER A 81 3.64 -7.17 -4.99
CA SER A 81 5.05 -6.84 -5.30
C SER A 81 6.03 -7.35 -4.25
N ILE A 82 5.69 -7.23 -2.96
CA ILE A 82 6.60 -7.47 -1.84
C ILE A 82 6.56 -8.92 -1.39
N GLY A 83 5.35 -9.50 -1.27
CA GLY A 83 5.15 -10.84 -0.70
C GLY A 83 6.01 -11.94 -1.33
N PRO A 84 6.04 -12.08 -2.66
CA PRO A 84 6.87 -13.09 -3.33
C PRO A 84 8.37 -12.94 -3.05
N GLN A 85 8.88 -11.71 -2.96
CA GLN A 85 10.29 -11.45 -2.68
C GLN A 85 10.69 -11.90 -1.26
N VAL A 86 9.83 -11.64 -0.28
CA VAL A 86 10.04 -12.11 1.10
C VAL A 86 9.90 -13.63 1.20
N ALA A 87 8.90 -14.21 0.54
CA ALA A 87 8.64 -15.64 0.58
C ALA A 87 9.72 -16.50 -0.12
N ALA A 88 10.44 -15.93 -1.07
CA ALA A 88 11.53 -16.61 -1.79
C ALA A 88 12.79 -16.83 -0.92
N GLU A 89 12.92 -16.08 0.17
CA GLU A 89 14.12 -16.13 1.01
C GLU A 89 14.11 -17.33 1.98
N ALA A 90 15.24 -18.00 2.08
CA ALA A 90 15.38 -19.27 2.78
C ALA A 90 15.41 -19.15 4.31
N SER A 91 15.82 -18.00 4.87
CA SER A 91 15.94 -17.80 6.31
C SER A 91 15.19 -16.56 6.80
N PRO A 92 14.75 -16.55 8.07
CA PRO A 92 14.13 -15.37 8.69
C PRO A 92 14.97 -14.09 8.60
N ALA A 93 16.29 -14.18 8.71
CA ALA A 93 17.19 -13.04 8.57
C ALA A 93 17.17 -12.48 7.14
N LEU A 94 17.21 -13.32 6.13
CA LEU A 94 17.09 -12.94 4.73
C LEU A 94 15.68 -12.41 4.42
N GLN A 95 14.62 -13.03 4.98
CA GLN A 95 13.24 -12.56 4.85
C GLN A 95 13.06 -11.14 5.40
N LEU A 96 13.68 -10.82 6.54
CA LEU A 96 13.67 -9.47 7.10
C LEU A 96 14.38 -8.46 6.19
N GLN A 97 15.54 -8.83 5.65
CA GLN A 97 16.28 -7.99 4.70
C GLN A 97 15.48 -7.75 3.42
N ALA A 98 14.89 -8.81 2.85
CA ALA A 98 14.02 -8.71 1.68
C ALA A 98 12.79 -7.84 1.95
N TYR A 99 12.17 -7.98 3.13
CA TYR A 99 11.04 -7.14 3.56
C TYR A 99 11.42 -5.66 3.55
N ILE A 100 12.54 -5.27 4.12
CA ILE A 100 12.99 -3.88 4.14
C ILE A 100 13.29 -3.39 2.72
N ARG A 101 14.09 -4.14 1.94
CA ARG A 101 14.50 -3.74 0.59
C ARG A 101 13.31 -3.60 -0.36
N SER A 102 12.40 -4.56 -0.35
CA SER A 102 11.24 -4.56 -1.25
C SER A 102 10.25 -3.45 -0.92
N HIS A 103 10.03 -3.13 0.36
CA HIS A 103 9.20 -1.99 0.75
C HIS A 103 9.82 -0.67 0.33
N VAL A 104 11.12 -0.47 0.55
CA VAL A 104 11.82 0.75 0.12
C VAL A 104 11.77 0.88 -1.41
N ALA A 105 12.00 -0.20 -2.14
CA ALA A 105 11.91 -0.22 -3.60
C ALA A 105 10.49 0.11 -4.08
N TYR A 106 9.47 -0.49 -3.47
CA TYR A 106 8.06 -0.20 -3.79
C TYR A 106 7.72 1.27 -3.55
N ILE A 107 8.05 1.81 -2.38
CA ILE A 107 7.80 3.21 -2.03
C ILE A 107 8.45 4.15 -3.04
N SER A 108 9.72 3.91 -3.39
CA SER A 108 10.46 4.79 -4.31
C SER A 108 9.94 4.74 -5.74
N ALA A 109 9.38 3.61 -6.17
CA ALA A 109 8.78 3.45 -7.50
C ALA A 109 7.34 4.00 -7.59
N HIS A 110 6.64 4.17 -6.44
CA HIS A 110 5.20 4.49 -6.41
C HIS A 110 4.89 5.77 -5.61
N LEU A 111 5.70 6.83 -5.78
CA LEU A 111 5.58 8.06 -4.99
C LEU A 111 4.22 8.76 -5.14
N THR A 112 3.56 8.66 -6.29
CA THR A 112 2.21 9.19 -6.51
C THR A 112 1.19 8.50 -5.61
N GLN A 113 1.22 7.17 -5.56
CA GLN A 113 0.38 6.35 -4.67
C GLN A 113 0.67 6.66 -3.19
N MET A 114 1.95 6.84 -2.84
CA MET A 114 2.35 7.21 -1.47
C MET A 114 1.84 8.59 -1.07
N ARG A 115 1.86 9.57 -1.98
CA ARG A 115 1.24 10.88 -1.74
C ARG A 115 -0.26 10.77 -1.49
N ALA A 116 -0.97 10.01 -2.34
CA ALA A 116 -2.40 9.79 -2.19
C ALA A 116 -2.75 9.11 -0.84
N ILE A 117 -2.01 8.05 -0.45
CA ILE A 117 -2.18 7.38 0.84
C ILE A 117 -1.95 8.34 2.01
N MET A 118 -0.92 9.19 1.96
CA MET A 118 -0.64 10.16 3.01
C MET A 118 -1.79 11.18 3.14
N GLU A 119 -2.35 11.64 2.02
CA GLU A 119 -3.51 12.52 2.01
C GLU A 119 -4.75 11.84 2.64
N ILE A 120 -5.00 10.58 2.30
CA ILE A 120 -6.09 9.79 2.85
C ILE A 120 -5.92 9.60 4.37
N VAL A 121 -4.76 9.12 4.82
CA VAL A 121 -4.48 8.85 6.25
C VAL A 121 -4.61 10.11 7.10
N ARG A 122 -4.16 11.26 6.59
CA ARG A 122 -4.24 12.53 7.31
C ARG A 122 -5.65 13.10 7.42
N ASN A 123 -6.50 12.88 6.41
CA ASN A 123 -7.75 13.61 6.27
C ASN A 123 -9.00 12.77 6.51
N VAL A 124 -8.99 11.45 6.25
CA VAL A 124 -10.21 10.64 6.40
C VAL A 124 -10.47 10.32 7.85
N ARG A 125 -11.71 10.58 8.29
CA ARG A 125 -12.17 10.37 9.66
C ARG A 125 -13.36 9.41 9.68
N THR A 126 -13.55 8.74 10.81
CA THR A 126 -14.79 8.01 11.12
C THR A 126 -15.90 9.00 11.49
N GLU A 127 -17.12 8.52 11.65
CA GLU A 127 -18.25 9.33 12.12
C GLU A 127 -17.99 9.96 13.50
N GLU A 128 -17.17 9.29 14.36
CA GLU A 128 -16.77 9.83 15.66
C GLU A 128 -15.55 10.78 15.57
N GLY A 129 -15.13 11.18 14.36
CA GLY A 129 -14.02 12.11 14.15
C GLY A 129 -12.61 11.52 14.32
N LYS A 130 -12.48 10.20 14.54
CA LYS A 130 -11.19 9.51 14.69
C LYS A 130 -10.55 9.26 13.32
N PRO A 131 -9.20 9.21 13.22
CA PRO A 131 -8.54 8.79 11.98
C PRO A 131 -9.01 7.40 11.55
N ARG A 132 -9.57 7.28 10.33
CA ARG A 132 -10.10 5.99 9.82
C ARG A 132 -8.97 5.00 9.52
N TYR A 133 -7.89 5.48 8.95
CA TYR A 133 -6.71 4.69 8.57
C TYR A 133 -5.59 4.90 9.59
N SER A 134 -5.83 4.43 10.82
CA SER A 134 -4.88 4.51 11.95
C SER A 134 -4.09 3.21 12.12
N ALA A 135 -3.32 3.11 13.21
CA ALA A 135 -2.52 1.93 13.53
C ALA A 135 -3.27 0.57 13.44
N PRO A 136 -4.57 0.43 13.80
CA PRO A 136 -5.32 -0.81 13.59
C PRO A 136 -5.47 -1.21 12.12
N ALA A 137 -5.62 -0.25 11.21
CA ALA A 137 -5.73 -0.54 9.78
C ALA A 137 -4.44 -1.09 9.17
N ALA A 138 -3.29 -0.84 9.78
CA ALA A 138 -1.99 -1.39 9.39
C ALA A 138 -1.70 -2.78 10.00
N GLU A 139 -2.63 -3.35 10.78
CA GLU A 139 -2.43 -4.63 11.48
C GLU A 139 -2.05 -5.80 10.57
N PRO A 140 -2.69 -6.03 9.41
CA PRO A 140 -2.32 -7.15 8.55
C PRO A 140 -0.87 -7.09 8.04
N VAL A 141 -0.41 -5.89 7.68
CA VAL A 141 0.97 -5.68 7.19
C VAL A 141 1.97 -5.90 8.31
N ARG A 142 1.64 -5.47 9.52
CA ARG A 142 2.46 -5.64 10.71
C ARG A 142 2.50 -7.10 11.16
N ALA A 143 1.39 -7.81 11.13
CA ALA A 143 1.32 -9.23 11.49
C ALA A 143 2.24 -10.11 10.63
N ALA A 144 2.37 -9.79 9.33
CA ALA A 144 3.30 -10.49 8.43
C ALA A 144 4.76 -10.30 8.87
N LEU A 145 5.16 -9.07 9.23
CA LEU A 145 6.51 -8.80 9.75
C LEU A 145 6.74 -9.48 11.10
N GLU A 146 5.77 -9.43 12.02
CA GLU A 146 5.85 -10.11 13.30
C GLU A 146 6.05 -11.63 13.14
N ALA A 147 5.41 -12.24 12.14
CA ALA A 147 5.59 -13.66 11.86
C ALA A 147 7.03 -13.99 11.45
N VAL A 148 7.67 -13.15 10.64
CA VAL A 148 9.10 -13.29 10.28
C VAL A 148 9.98 -13.16 11.51
N LEU A 149 9.73 -12.15 12.36
CA LEU A 149 10.53 -11.91 13.57
C LEU A 149 10.41 -13.06 14.58
N ARG A 150 9.18 -13.59 14.81
CA ARG A 150 8.96 -14.75 15.68
C ARG A 150 9.68 -16.01 15.16
N LYS A 151 9.60 -16.26 13.85
CA LYS A 151 10.32 -17.38 13.23
C LYS A 151 11.84 -17.26 13.43
N GLY A 152 12.39 -16.05 13.31
CA GLY A 152 13.81 -15.80 13.52
C GLY A 152 14.26 -16.06 14.96
N GLN A 153 13.46 -15.68 15.96
CA GLN A 153 13.71 -16.03 17.37
C GLN A 153 13.62 -17.54 17.60
N GLN A 154 12.60 -18.19 17.08
CA GLN A 154 12.44 -19.66 17.20
C GLN A 154 13.56 -20.44 16.52
N ALA A 155 14.07 -19.95 15.38
CA ALA A 155 15.22 -20.54 14.69
C ALA A 155 16.57 -20.22 15.34
N GLY A 156 16.59 -19.35 16.35
CA GLY A 156 17.83 -18.89 17.01
C GLY A 156 18.70 -17.94 16.17
N GLU A 157 18.16 -17.44 15.05
CA GLU A 157 18.83 -16.42 14.23
C GLU A 157 18.75 -15.03 14.87
N PHE A 158 17.63 -14.74 15.54
CA PHE A 158 17.43 -13.49 16.24
C PHE A 158 17.57 -13.67 17.76
N ARG A 159 18.08 -12.61 18.42
CA ARG A 159 18.07 -12.51 19.87
C ARG A 159 16.65 -12.31 20.40
N GLU A 160 16.47 -12.46 21.70
CA GLU A 160 15.21 -12.09 22.36
C GLU A 160 14.97 -10.58 22.33
N PHE A 161 13.79 -10.18 21.94
CA PHE A 161 13.22 -8.83 21.99
C PHE A 161 11.71 -8.90 21.93
N ASP A 162 11.03 -7.83 22.31
CA ASP A 162 9.58 -7.71 22.08
C ASP A 162 9.29 -7.58 20.57
N VAL A 163 8.66 -8.60 20.00
CA VAL A 163 8.39 -8.71 18.56
C VAL A 163 7.50 -7.55 18.08
N ARG A 164 6.52 -7.13 18.90
CA ARG A 164 5.61 -6.04 18.56
C ARG A 164 6.34 -4.70 18.48
N VAL A 165 7.18 -4.41 19.47
CA VAL A 165 8.00 -3.18 19.50
C VAL A 165 8.94 -3.16 18.31
N MET A 166 9.63 -4.26 18.03
CA MET A 166 10.54 -4.35 16.87
C MET A 166 9.79 -4.14 15.54
N ALA A 167 8.65 -4.80 15.35
CA ALA A 167 7.85 -4.65 14.13
C ALA A 167 7.34 -3.21 13.94
N VAL A 168 6.87 -2.55 15.00
CA VAL A 168 6.45 -1.14 14.96
C VAL A 168 7.61 -0.23 14.61
N THR A 169 8.80 -0.48 15.17
CA THR A 169 10.01 0.34 14.91
C THR A 169 10.48 0.20 13.47
N ILE A 170 10.59 -1.04 12.96
CA ILE A 170 10.97 -1.32 11.55
C ILE A 170 9.96 -0.65 10.61
N ARG A 171 8.66 -0.85 10.87
CA ARG A 171 7.61 -0.29 10.03
C ARG A 171 7.65 1.24 10.04
N GLY A 172 7.82 1.86 11.21
CA GLY A 172 7.94 3.32 11.35
C GLY A 172 9.12 3.88 10.56
N ALA A 173 10.27 3.20 10.57
CA ALA A 173 11.44 3.61 9.80
C ALA A 173 11.19 3.53 8.28
N ILE A 174 10.47 2.49 7.80
CA ILE A 174 10.09 2.35 6.39
C ILE A 174 9.05 3.40 6.00
N ASP A 175 8.02 3.63 6.83
CA ASP A 175 6.93 4.57 6.53
C ASP A 175 7.41 6.03 6.48
N ALA A 176 8.42 6.38 7.27
CA ALA A 176 9.07 7.70 7.26
C ALA A 176 9.75 8.02 5.92
N LEU A 177 10.04 7.01 5.09
CA LEU A 177 10.71 7.21 3.80
C LEU A 177 9.83 7.96 2.79
N SER A 178 8.52 7.69 2.75
CA SER A 178 7.62 8.31 1.77
C SER A 178 7.65 9.85 1.80
N PRO A 179 7.39 10.52 2.95
CA PRO A 179 7.48 11.96 3.03
C PRO A 179 8.91 12.48 2.82
N TYR A 180 9.91 11.69 3.21
CA TYR A 180 11.31 12.06 3.06
C TYR A 180 11.74 12.10 1.58
N LEU A 181 11.41 11.08 0.79
CA LEU A 181 11.69 11.06 -0.66
C LEU A 181 10.92 12.14 -1.42
N ILE A 182 9.67 12.40 -1.03
CA ILE A 182 8.87 13.47 -1.64
C ILE A 182 9.52 14.84 -1.45
N ALA A 183 10.10 15.09 -0.27
CA ALA A 183 10.79 16.35 0.03
C ALA A 183 12.22 16.38 -0.53
N ASN A 184 12.84 15.23 -0.76
CA ASN A 184 14.25 15.10 -1.16
C ASN A 184 14.40 14.13 -2.34
N PRO A 185 14.02 14.52 -3.57
CA PRO A 185 14.01 13.63 -4.74
C PRO A 185 15.39 13.08 -5.15
N GLN A 186 16.48 13.70 -4.69
CA GLN A 186 17.87 13.31 -4.94
C GLN A 186 18.37 12.16 -4.05
N VAL A 187 17.58 11.73 -3.06
CA VAL A 187 18.00 10.68 -2.13
C VAL A 187 18.08 9.33 -2.84
N ASP A 188 19.20 8.64 -2.67
CA ASP A 188 19.37 7.27 -3.15
C ASP A 188 18.60 6.29 -2.25
N ALA A 189 17.46 5.83 -2.74
CA ALA A 189 16.61 4.87 -2.03
C ALA A 189 17.31 3.52 -1.82
N LYS A 190 18.24 3.11 -2.69
CA LYS A 190 19.00 1.86 -2.53
C LYS A 190 19.98 1.96 -1.37
N LEU A 191 20.69 3.09 -1.28
CA LEU A 191 21.56 3.39 -0.15
C LEU A 191 20.74 3.40 1.16
N TYR A 192 19.61 4.10 1.17
CA TYR A 192 18.72 4.14 2.33
C TYR A 192 18.25 2.73 2.76
N ALA A 193 17.87 1.88 1.81
CA ALA A 193 17.51 0.48 2.11
C ALA A 193 18.67 -0.31 2.71
N GLY A 194 19.91 -0.12 2.20
CA GLY A 194 21.11 -0.76 2.70
C GLY A 194 21.43 -0.38 4.16
N GLU A 195 21.28 0.89 4.48
CA GLU A 195 21.48 1.39 5.86
C GLU A 195 20.40 0.85 6.81
N LEU A 196 19.12 0.84 6.41
CA LEU A 196 18.07 0.23 7.23
C LEU A 196 18.30 -1.26 7.46
N VAL A 197 18.69 -2.01 6.41
CA VAL A 197 19.02 -3.43 6.53
C VAL A 197 20.16 -3.62 7.53
N THR A 198 21.24 -2.85 7.43
CA THR A 198 22.38 -2.93 8.33
C THR A 198 21.99 -2.61 9.78
N LEU A 199 21.16 -1.58 9.97
CA LEU A 199 20.68 -1.17 11.29
C LEU A 199 19.87 -2.28 11.96
N PHE A 200 18.87 -2.82 11.24
CA PHE A 200 17.98 -3.82 11.81
C PHE A 200 18.60 -5.22 11.87
N ASP A 201 19.53 -5.57 10.98
CA ASP A 201 20.34 -6.78 11.13
C ASP A 201 21.13 -6.74 12.44
N ARG A 202 21.83 -5.64 12.74
CA ARG A 202 22.55 -5.47 14.00
C ARG A 202 21.62 -5.46 15.22
N ALA A 203 20.43 -4.88 15.10
CA ALA A 203 19.47 -4.80 16.19
C ALA A 203 18.80 -6.16 16.51
N THR A 204 18.69 -7.06 15.52
CA THR A 204 17.98 -8.34 15.66
C THR A 204 18.92 -9.54 15.82
N ARG A 205 20.13 -9.49 15.28
CA ARG A 205 21.08 -10.61 15.27
C ARG A 205 21.41 -11.10 16.68
N LYS A 206 21.49 -12.40 16.80
CA LYS A 206 22.06 -13.04 17.99
C LYS A 206 23.59 -12.80 18.00
N ALA A 207 24.10 -12.42 19.14
CA ALA A 207 25.55 -12.20 19.35
C ALA A 207 26.33 -13.52 19.22
#